data_c6c03e202b8ce982633648ac24baa3ab
#
_entry.id   c6c03e202b8ce982633648ac24baa3ab
#
_cell.length_a   1.000
_cell.length_b   1.000
_cell.length_c   1.000
_cell.angle_alpha   90.00
_cell.angle_beta   90.00
_cell.angle_gamma   90.00
#
_symmetry.space_group_name_H-M   'P 1'
#
loop_
_entity.id
_entity.type
_entity.pdbx_description
1 polymer ?
#
loop_
_entity_poly.entity_id
_entity_poly.type
_entity_poly.pdbx_seq_one_letter_code
_entity_poly.pdbx_strand_id
1 'polypeptide(L)'
;FLNVAFRAEALEHDAHYMAKIADNVQRLKQEGLIRWANADTFSGERVYLRQIEQGCFDGIYIILNFADHYGECEVLPAAREHGMAVLAREAFMKGALFRMGTEARVTNRDQLARIALKWVLGHDEVTVVMVGADDPTQLANSGATLEDLALTEEEKALLDKIRATEAYQQYDRRKRVQFGY
;
A
#
# COMPACT_ATOMS: atom_id res chain seq x y z
N PHE A 1 15.55 1.79 -10.15
CA PHE A 1 14.54 0.76 -9.81
C PHE A 1 13.89 0.21 -11.06
N LEU A 2 13.65 -1.10 -11.07
CA LEU A 2 12.77 -1.76 -12.03
C LEU A 2 11.50 -2.19 -11.29
N ASN A 3 10.34 -1.76 -11.77
CA ASN A 3 9.06 -2.27 -11.28
C ASN A 3 8.64 -3.43 -12.18
N VAL A 4 8.46 -4.59 -11.57
CA VAL A 4 8.03 -5.80 -12.27
C VAL A 4 6.56 -6.04 -12.00
N ALA A 5 5.72 -5.70 -12.97
CA ALA A 5 4.28 -5.93 -12.88
C ALA A 5 3.95 -7.40 -13.19
N PHE A 6 3.12 -7.99 -12.36
CA PHE A 6 2.71 -9.39 -12.49
C PHE A 6 1.22 -9.51 -12.78
N ARG A 7 0.89 -10.62 -13.42
CA ARG A 7 -0.49 -11.13 -13.40
C ARG A 7 -0.64 -12.02 -12.16
N ALA A 8 -1.57 -11.67 -11.27
CA ALA A 8 -1.82 -12.44 -10.05
C ALA A 8 -2.06 -13.93 -10.32
N GLU A 9 -2.84 -14.25 -11.37
CA GLU A 9 -3.12 -15.61 -11.81
C GLU A 9 -1.86 -16.40 -12.20
N ALA A 10 -0.88 -15.75 -12.85
CA ALA A 10 0.37 -16.41 -13.23
C ALA A 10 1.22 -16.76 -12.00
N LEU A 11 1.18 -15.94 -10.95
CA LEU A 11 1.84 -16.22 -9.68
C LEU A 11 1.27 -17.44 -8.97
N GLU A 12 -0.03 -17.69 -9.13
CA GLU A 12 -0.71 -18.81 -8.46
C GLU A 12 -0.54 -20.14 -9.18
N HIS A 13 -0.33 -20.14 -10.50
CA HIS A 13 -0.48 -21.33 -11.32
C HIS A 13 0.75 -21.67 -12.16
N ASP A 14 1.77 -20.81 -12.25
CA ASP A 14 2.93 -21.01 -13.11
C ASP A 14 4.27 -20.77 -12.39
N ALA A 15 4.77 -21.84 -11.73
CA ALA A 15 6.08 -21.80 -11.07
C ALA A 15 7.22 -21.51 -12.08
N HIS A 16 7.08 -21.90 -13.34
CA HIS A 16 8.07 -21.65 -14.38
C HIS A 16 8.12 -20.17 -14.78
N TYR A 17 6.97 -19.50 -14.79
CA TYR A 17 6.88 -18.06 -15.01
C TYR A 17 7.65 -17.28 -13.93
N MET A 18 7.50 -17.64 -12.66
CA MET A 18 8.20 -17.01 -11.56
C MET A 18 9.71 -17.23 -11.60
N ALA A 19 10.15 -18.46 -11.91
CA ALA A 19 11.58 -18.75 -12.07
C ALA A 19 12.21 -17.87 -13.17
N LYS A 20 11.55 -17.72 -14.31
CA LYS A 20 12.03 -16.85 -15.40
C LYS A 20 12.14 -15.38 -14.99
N ILE A 21 11.20 -14.89 -14.17
CA ILE A 21 11.26 -13.52 -13.66
C ILE A 21 12.47 -13.37 -12.74
N ALA A 22 12.66 -14.28 -11.80
CA ALA A 22 13.80 -14.25 -10.88
C ALA A 22 15.14 -14.28 -11.64
N ASP A 23 15.29 -15.17 -12.62
CA ASP A 23 16.48 -15.26 -13.47
C ASP A 23 16.73 -13.95 -14.24
N ASN A 24 15.68 -13.35 -14.82
CA ASN A 24 15.80 -12.10 -15.55
C ASN A 24 16.18 -10.93 -14.64
N VAL A 25 15.56 -10.81 -13.45
CA VAL A 25 15.91 -9.77 -12.48
C VAL A 25 17.36 -9.91 -12.05
N GLN A 26 17.80 -11.13 -11.75
CA GLN A 26 19.18 -11.40 -11.34
C GLN A 26 20.17 -11.05 -12.46
N ARG A 27 19.88 -11.45 -13.69
CA ARG A 27 20.71 -11.11 -14.86
C ARG A 27 20.82 -9.61 -15.04
N LEU A 28 19.73 -8.85 -14.99
CA LEU A 28 19.74 -7.40 -15.14
C LEU A 28 20.55 -6.71 -14.02
N LYS A 29 20.53 -7.24 -12.81
CA LYS A 29 21.38 -6.77 -11.70
C LYS A 29 22.85 -7.06 -11.97
N GLN A 30 23.19 -8.28 -12.44
CA GLN A 30 24.56 -8.69 -12.75
C GLN A 30 25.17 -7.88 -13.91
N GLU A 31 24.37 -7.56 -14.92
CA GLU A 31 24.76 -6.71 -16.05
C GLU A 31 24.85 -5.21 -15.67
N GLY A 32 24.50 -4.84 -14.45
CA GLY A 32 24.51 -3.46 -13.95
C GLY A 32 23.44 -2.55 -14.55
N LEU A 33 22.44 -3.12 -15.25
CA LEU A 33 21.36 -2.37 -15.89
C LEU A 33 20.33 -1.86 -14.86
N ILE A 34 20.18 -2.58 -13.76
CA ILE A 34 19.35 -2.16 -12.63
C ILE A 34 20.12 -2.38 -11.32
N ARG A 35 19.84 -1.56 -10.31
CA ARG A 35 20.33 -1.79 -8.94
C ARG A 35 19.31 -2.51 -8.06
N TRP A 36 18.04 -2.17 -8.24
CA TRP A 36 16.94 -2.62 -7.40
C TRP A 36 15.75 -3.01 -8.25
N ALA A 37 15.02 -4.04 -7.82
CA ALA A 37 13.78 -4.49 -8.44
C ALA A 37 12.66 -4.55 -7.39
N ASN A 38 11.48 -4.02 -7.74
CA ASN A 38 10.29 -4.08 -6.91
C ASN A 38 9.25 -4.99 -7.54
N ALA A 39 8.63 -5.82 -6.72
CA ALA A 39 7.43 -6.56 -7.09
C ALA A 39 6.23 -5.61 -7.11
N ASP A 40 5.42 -5.67 -8.17
CA ASP A 40 4.25 -4.82 -8.36
C ASP A 40 3.05 -5.66 -8.84
N THR A 41 2.01 -5.74 -8.01
CA THR A 41 0.72 -6.34 -8.38
C THR A 41 -0.43 -5.64 -7.66
N PHE A 42 -1.60 -5.66 -8.27
CA PHE A 42 -2.86 -5.26 -7.64
C PHE A 42 -3.60 -6.52 -7.19
N SER A 43 -3.28 -7.00 -5.99
CA SER A 43 -3.81 -8.25 -5.48
C SER A 43 -3.96 -8.23 -3.96
N GLY A 44 -4.25 -9.37 -3.37
CA GLY A 44 -4.35 -9.56 -1.93
C GLY A 44 -3.07 -10.10 -1.31
N GLU A 45 -3.09 -10.24 0.01
CA GLU A 45 -1.94 -10.54 0.87
C GLU A 45 -1.26 -11.84 0.49
N ARG A 46 -2.03 -12.87 0.13
CA ARG A 46 -1.47 -14.16 -0.29
C ARG A 46 -0.54 -14.04 -1.51
N VAL A 47 -0.86 -13.15 -2.44
CA VAL A 47 -0.01 -12.91 -3.62
C VAL A 47 1.21 -12.08 -3.23
N TYR A 48 1.05 -11.10 -2.34
CA TYR A 48 2.18 -10.33 -1.80
C TYR A 48 3.17 -11.26 -1.07
N LEU A 49 2.71 -12.15 -0.21
CA LEU A 49 3.56 -13.12 0.48
C LEU A 49 4.34 -14.00 -0.51
N ARG A 50 3.70 -14.50 -1.56
CA ARG A 50 4.39 -15.26 -2.60
C ARG A 50 5.46 -14.46 -3.34
N GLN A 51 5.24 -13.16 -3.57
CA GLN A 51 6.25 -12.29 -4.17
C GLN A 51 7.46 -12.10 -3.23
N ILE A 52 7.22 -11.97 -1.94
CA ILE A 52 8.27 -11.87 -0.92
C ILE A 52 9.09 -13.17 -0.89
N GLU A 53 8.44 -14.32 -0.86
CA GLU A 53 9.07 -15.65 -0.83
C GLU A 53 9.99 -15.94 -2.04
N GLN A 54 9.78 -15.25 -3.19
CA GLN A 54 10.66 -15.41 -4.34
C GLN A 54 12.11 -14.97 -4.08
N GLY A 55 12.35 -14.07 -3.14
CA GLY A 55 13.69 -13.65 -2.71
C GLY A 55 14.51 -12.89 -3.77
N CYS A 56 13.94 -12.52 -4.92
CA CYS A 56 14.63 -11.81 -5.99
C CYS A 56 14.36 -10.30 -6.01
N PHE A 57 13.39 -9.84 -5.22
CA PHE A 57 12.99 -8.43 -5.14
C PHE A 57 13.57 -7.74 -3.92
N ASP A 58 13.88 -6.46 -4.07
CA ASP A 58 14.40 -5.60 -3.01
C ASP A 58 13.28 -4.76 -2.37
N GLY A 59 12.14 -4.70 -3.00
CA GLY A 59 10.97 -4.00 -2.50
C GLY A 59 9.66 -4.53 -3.08
N ILE A 60 8.56 -4.11 -2.49
CA ILE A 60 7.23 -4.54 -2.90
C ILE A 60 6.25 -3.37 -2.84
N TYR A 61 5.43 -3.24 -3.89
CA TYR A 61 4.27 -2.36 -3.88
C TYR A 61 3.07 -3.10 -3.28
N ILE A 62 2.46 -2.51 -2.27
CA ILE A 62 1.25 -3.04 -1.65
C ILE A 62 0.16 -1.97 -1.60
N ILE A 63 -1.10 -2.38 -1.67
CA ILE A 63 -2.21 -1.53 -1.28
C ILE A 63 -2.26 -1.53 0.25
N LEU A 64 -2.12 -0.36 0.85
CA LEU A 64 -2.19 -0.20 2.30
C LEU A 64 -2.87 1.12 2.64
N ASN A 65 -3.98 1.04 3.32
CA ASN A 65 -4.73 2.17 3.85
C ASN A 65 -5.64 1.69 4.98
N PHE A 66 -6.22 2.59 5.75
CA PHE A 66 -6.98 2.23 6.95
C PHE A 66 -8.27 1.41 6.70
N ALA A 67 -8.69 1.24 5.44
CA ALA A 67 -9.80 0.37 5.05
C ALA A 67 -9.35 -0.88 4.28
N ASP A 68 -8.07 -0.93 3.88
CA ASP A 68 -7.40 -2.09 3.28
C ASP A 68 -6.11 -2.31 4.06
N HIS A 69 -6.26 -2.86 5.27
CA HIS A 69 -5.20 -2.95 6.28
C HIS A 69 -4.77 -4.40 6.55
N TYR A 70 -5.26 -5.34 5.75
CA TYR A 70 -5.02 -6.78 5.96
C TYR A 70 -3.54 -7.17 5.87
N GLY A 71 -2.74 -6.40 5.14
CA GLY A 71 -1.29 -6.59 5.06
C GLY A 71 -0.52 -6.37 6.37
N GLU A 72 -1.14 -5.73 7.38
CA GLU A 72 -0.49 -5.46 8.67
C GLU A 72 -0.03 -6.74 9.39
N CYS A 73 -0.83 -7.80 9.33
CA CYS A 73 -0.60 -9.00 10.13
C CYS A 73 0.50 -9.91 9.59
N GLU A 74 0.62 -10.02 8.26
CA GLU A 74 1.50 -11.01 7.63
C GLU A 74 2.47 -10.39 6.63
N VAL A 75 2.00 -9.49 5.76
CA VAL A 75 2.80 -8.94 4.66
C VAL A 75 3.89 -7.98 5.17
N LEU A 76 3.55 -7.06 6.07
CA LEU A 76 4.52 -6.13 6.62
C LEU A 76 5.61 -6.84 7.44
N PRO A 77 5.28 -7.77 8.36
CA PRO A 77 6.30 -8.56 9.05
C PRO A 77 7.18 -9.39 8.09
N ALA A 78 6.59 -10.03 7.09
CA ALA A 78 7.35 -10.81 6.10
C ALA A 78 8.29 -9.93 5.28
N ALA A 79 7.84 -8.76 4.83
CA ALA A 79 8.70 -7.81 4.12
C ALA A 79 9.88 -7.35 4.98
N ARG A 80 9.65 -7.07 6.27
CA ARG A 80 10.70 -6.74 7.24
C ARG A 80 11.71 -7.87 7.40
N GLU A 81 11.23 -9.10 7.60
CA GLU A 81 12.09 -10.29 7.76
C GLU A 81 12.99 -10.51 6.54
N HIS A 82 12.50 -10.24 5.34
CA HIS A 82 13.26 -10.34 4.10
C HIS A 82 14.05 -9.08 3.74
N GLY A 83 14.05 -8.05 4.60
CA GLY A 83 14.78 -6.80 4.37
C GLY A 83 14.28 -6.01 3.16
N MET A 84 13.02 -6.15 2.77
CA MET A 84 12.42 -5.51 1.61
C MET A 84 11.91 -4.12 1.95
N ALA A 85 12.07 -3.19 1.00
CA ALA A 85 11.39 -1.90 1.05
C ALA A 85 9.89 -2.07 0.76
N VAL A 86 9.03 -1.47 1.58
CA VAL A 86 7.58 -1.46 1.36
C VAL A 86 7.16 -0.11 0.80
N LEU A 87 6.56 -0.14 -0.40
CA LEU A 87 6.02 1.02 -1.09
C LEU A 87 4.50 0.95 -1.05
N ALA A 88 3.91 1.66 -0.08
CA ALA A 88 2.46 1.69 0.10
C ALA A 88 1.80 2.59 -0.94
N ARG A 89 0.70 2.14 -1.52
CA ARG A 89 -0.11 2.90 -2.47
C ARG A 89 -1.58 2.89 -2.08
N GLU A 90 -2.36 3.73 -2.75
CA GLU A 90 -3.79 3.91 -2.53
C GLU A 90 -4.15 4.39 -1.11
N ALA A 91 -3.29 5.19 -0.46
CA ALA A 91 -3.58 5.79 0.84
C ALA A 91 -4.93 6.52 0.88
N PHE A 92 -5.34 7.13 -0.24
CA PHE A 92 -6.62 7.82 -0.40
C PHE A 92 -7.72 6.96 -1.05
N MET A 93 -7.49 5.64 -1.23
CA MET A 93 -8.47 4.68 -1.76
C MET A 93 -9.07 5.13 -3.12
N LYS A 94 -8.24 5.68 -4.01
CA LYS A 94 -8.69 6.27 -5.29
C LYS A 94 -9.80 7.32 -5.11
N GLY A 95 -9.70 8.11 -4.03
CA GLY A 95 -10.67 9.15 -3.69
C GLY A 95 -11.87 8.70 -2.88
N ALA A 96 -12.03 7.40 -2.61
CA ALA A 96 -13.12 6.90 -1.76
C ALA A 96 -13.06 7.45 -0.34
N LEU A 97 -11.85 7.69 0.20
CA LEU A 97 -11.63 8.35 1.49
C LEU A 97 -12.47 9.63 1.64
N PHE A 98 -12.43 10.49 0.64
CA PHE A 98 -13.10 11.79 0.71
C PHE A 98 -14.63 11.68 0.63
N ARG A 99 -15.16 10.64 -0.03
CA ARG A 99 -16.60 10.34 0.00
C ARG A 99 -17.03 9.85 1.37
N MET A 100 -16.26 8.93 1.95
CA MET A 100 -16.48 8.44 3.33
C MET A 100 -16.41 9.60 4.33
N GLY A 101 -15.44 10.52 4.17
CA GLY A 101 -15.34 11.73 4.98
C GLY A 101 -16.59 12.59 4.90
N THR A 102 -17.12 12.82 3.69
CA THR A 102 -18.36 13.60 3.50
C THR A 102 -19.53 12.95 4.23
N GLU A 103 -19.70 11.63 4.14
CA GLU A 103 -20.74 10.87 4.84
C GLU A 103 -20.59 10.97 6.36
N ALA A 104 -19.34 10.88 6.86
CA ALA A 104 -19.02 11.06 8.28
C ALA A 104 -19.08 12.51 8.77
N ARG A 105 -19.42 13.48 7.88
CA ARG A 105 -19.38 14.92 8.14
C ARG A 105 -17.98 15.44 8.51
N VAL A 106 -16.95 14.79 8.00
CA VAL A 106 -15.55 15.23 8.06
C VAL A 106 -15.22 15.90 6.73
N THR A 107 -15.39 17.21 6.65
CA THR A 107 -15.34 17.95 5.37
C THR A 107 -13.98 18.56 5.07
N ASN A 108 -13.08 18.65 6.05
CA ASN A 108 -11.73 19.15 5.82
C ASN A 108 -10.89 18.08 5.10
N ARG A 109 -10.79 18.21 3.78
CA ARG A 109 -10.11 17.25 2.91
C ARG A 109 -8.60 17.20 3.18
N ASP A 110 -7.98 18.35 3.47
CA ASP A 110 -6.55 18.44 3.72
C ASP A 110 -6.17 17.74 5.02
N GLN A 111 -6.95 17.95 6.07
CA GLN A 111 -6.80 17.23 7.33
C GLN A 111 -6.99 15.72 7.13
N LEU A 112 -8.03 15.33 6.40
CA LEU A 112 -8.33 13.92 6.15
C LEU A 112 -7.22 13.22 5.35
N ALA A 113 -6.64 13.92 4.36
CA ALA A 113 -5.50 13.42 3.61
C ALA A 113 -4.28 13.20 4.53
N ARG A 114 -3.94 14.17 5.40
CA ARG A 114 -2.85 14.00 6.38
C ARG A 114 -3.09 12.84 7.34
N ILE A 115 -4.30 12.71 7.88
CA ILE A 115 -4.66 11.60 8.77
C ILE A 115 -4.43 10.24 8.08
N ALA A 116 -4.86 10.10 6.82
CA ALA A 116 -4.65 8.88 6.05
C ALA A 116 -3.16 8.57 5.81
N LEU A 117 -2.35 9.60 5.54
CA LEU A 117 -0.90 9.44 5.38
C LEU A 117 -0.21 9.10 6.69
N LYS A 118 -0.58 9.75 7.81
CA LYS A 118 -0.10 9.41 9.15
C LYS A 118 -0.39 7.95 9.49
N TRP A 119 -1.60 7.49 9.15
CA TRP A 119 -1.98 6.10 9.39
C TRP A 119 -1.06 5.12 8.65
N VAL A 120 -0.78 5.36 7.36
CA VAL A 120 0.11 4.50 6.56
C VAL A 120 1.55 4.58 7.04
N LEU A 121 2.06 5.80 7.26
CA LEU A 121 3.46 6.05 7.67
C LEU A 121 3.72 5.70 9.14
N GLY A 122 2.68 5.47 9.93
CA GLY A 122 2.80 4.98 11.31
C GLY A 122 3.23 3.51 11.41
N HIS A 123 3.35 2.80 10.28
CA HIS A 123 3.90 1.45 10.23
C HIS A 123 5.40 1.53 9.95
N ASP A 124 6.21 1.06 10.86
CA ASP A 124 7.68 1.10 10.77
C ASP A 124 8.24 0.39 9.53
N GLU A 125 7.49 -0.57 8.98
CA GLU A 125 7.85 -1.32 7.78
C GLU A 125 7.67 -0.50 6.49
N VAL A 126 6.83 0.53 6.51
CA VAL A 126 6.55 1.33 5.32
C VAL A 126 7.71 2.27 5.04
N THR A 127 8.39 2.04 3.93
CA THR A 127 9.53 2.87 3.49
C THR A 127 9.05 4.13 2.76
N VAL A 128 8.00 4.01 1.95
CA VAL A 128 7.46 5.09 1.13
C VAL A 128 5.94 4.95 1.00
N VAL A 129 5.22 6.06 1.10
CA VAL A 129 3.82 6.15 0.67
C VAL A 129 3.73 6.93 -0.64
N MET A 130 3.07 6.34 -1.63
CA MET A 130 2.86 6.97 -2.93
C MET A 130 1.51 7.65 -2.97
N VAL A 131 1.52 8.95 -3.27
CA VAL A 131 0.32 9.77 -3.39
C VAL A 131 0.29 10.50 -4.72
N GLY A 132 -0.91 10.66 -5.29
CA GLY A 132 -1.16 11.59 -6.37
C GLY A 132 -1.57 12.95 -5.80
N ALA A 133 -1.14 14.02 -6.45
CA ALA A 133 -1.58 15.38 -6.17
C ALA A 133 -1.91 16.06 -7.51
N ASP A 134 -3.03 16.77 -7.56
CA ASP A 134 -3.49 17.48 -8.76
C ASP A 134 -2.91 18.89 -8.85
N ASP A 135 -2.44 19.43 -7.71
CA ASP A 135 -1.88 20.77 -7.61
C ASP A 135 -0.77 20.85 -6.54
N PRO A 136 0.06 21.93 -6.58
CA PRO A 136 1.14 22.12 -5.62
C PRO A 136 0.69 22.25 -4.15
N THR A 137 -0.53 22.74 -3.90
CA THR A 137 -1.07 22.91 -2.54
C THR A 137 -1.34 21.55 -1.90
N GLN A 138 -1.93 20.63 -2.65
CA GLN A 138 -2.14 19.24 -2.20
C GLN A 138 -0.80 18.53 -1.93
N LEU A 139 0.21 18.76 -2.78
CA LEU A 139 1.55 18.21 -2.56
C LEU A 139 2.18 18.76 -1.28
N ALA A 140 2.11 20.08 -1.06
CA ALA A 140 2.62 20.72 0.15
C ALA A 140 1.89 20.21 1.41
N ASN A 141 0.55 20.07 1.35
CA ASN A 141 -0.24 19.51 2.44
C ASN A 141 0.16 18.05 2.76
N SER A 142 0.41 17.24 1.73
CA SER A 142 0.88 15.85 1.92
C SER A 142 2.28 15.82 2.53
N GLY A 143 3.19 16.71 2.09
CA GLY A 143 4.54 16.82 2.62
C GLY A 143 4.57 17.27 4.09
N ALA A 144 3.66 18.15 4.50
CA ALA A 144 3.55 18.61 5.89
C ALA A 144 3.22 17.47 6.88
N THR A 145 2.72 16.34 6.41
CA THR A 145 2.51 15.14 7.25
C THR A 145 3.80 14.64 7.88
N LEU A 146 4.95 14.85 7.22
CA LEU A 146 6.25 14.39 7.70
C LEU A 146 6.77 15.16 8.93
N GLU A 147 6.18 16.29 9.27
CA GLU A 147 6.54 17.09 10.45
C GLU A 147 6.07 16.42 11.75
N ASP A 148 4.96 15.67 11.67
CA ASP A 148 4.40 14.92 12.79
C ASP A 148 3.62 13.70 12.28
N LEU A 149 4.15 12.49 12.49
CA LEU A 149 3.54 11.23 12.05
C LEU A 149 2.59 10.62 13.09
N ALA A 150 2.58 11.13 14.32
CA ALA A 150 1.71 10.59 15.36
C ALA A 150 0.25 10.98 15.11
N LEU A 151 -0.66 10.00 15.19
CA LEU A 151 -2.09 10.25 15.20
C LEU A 151 -2.52 10.75 16.58
N THR A 152 -3.14 11.93 16.63
CA THR A 152 -3.77 12.43 17.85
C THR A 152 -5.05 11.66 18.18
N GLU A 153 -5.55 11.78 19.40
CA GLU A 153 -6.81 11.14 19.79
C GLU A 153 -8.02 11.70 19.00
N GLU A 154 -7.99 12.99 18.66
CA GLU A 154 -9.00 13.57 17.78
C GLU A 154 -8.94 12.99 16.37
N GLU A 155 -7.73 12.79 15.80
CA GLU A 155 -7.55 12.19 14.49
C GLU A 155 -8.01 10.73 14.47
N LYS A 156 -7.72 9.96 15.52
CA LYS A 156 -8.23 8.59 15.69
C LYS A 156 -9.76 8.56 15.75
N ALA A 157 -10.36 9.48 16.51
CA ALA A 157 -11.81 9.60 16.59
C ALA A 157 -12.46 9.96 15.23
N LEU A 158 -11.77 10.71 14.37
CA LEU A 158 -12.23 10.97 13.00
C LEU A 158 -12.18 9.70 12.14
N LEU A 159 -11.13 8.88 12.23
CA LEU A 159 -11.06 7.59 11.55
C LEU A 159 -12.18 6.65 12.01
N ASP A 160 -12.49 6.63 13.31
CA ASP A 160 -13.59 5.79 13.84
C ASP A 160 -14.97 6.24 13.32
N LYS A 161 -15.20 7.55 13.18
CA LYS A 161 -16.41 8.06 12.52
C LYS A 161 -16.50 7.60 11.06
N ILE A 162 -15.38 7.57 10.34
CA ILE A 162 -15.35 7.12 8.96
C ILE A 162 -15.61 5.62 8.88
N ARG A 163 -15.05 4.81 9.78
CA ARG A 163 -15.30 3.36 9.86
C ARG A 163 -16.77 3.02 10.07
N ALA A 164 -17.51 3.90 10.74
CA ALA A 164 -18.94 3.74 10.97
C ALA A 164 -19.83 4.04 9.75
N THR A 165 -19.27 4.60 8.66
CA THR A 165 -20.03 4.94 7.45
C THR A 165 -20.40 3.73 6.62
N GLU A 166 -21.51 3.81 5.90
CA GLU A 166 -21.91 2.76 4.97
C GLU A 166 -20.89 2.62 3.82
N ALA A 167 -20.35 3.73 3.34
CA ALA A 167 -19.34 3.74 2.28
C ALA A 167 -18.06 2.98 2.69
N TYR A 168 -17.63 3.10 3.96
CA TYR A 168 -16.52 2.31 4.47
C TYR A 168 -16.87 0.82 4.52
N GLN A 169 -18.02 0.46 5.08
CA GLN A 169 -18.48 -0.92 5.19
C GLN A 169 -18.64 -1.60 3.82
N GLN A 170 -19.08 -0.86 2.81
CA GLN A 170 -19.15 -1.36 1.44
C GLN A 170 -17.76 -1.55 0.82
N TYR A 171 -16.82 -0.65 1.10
CA TYR A 171 -15.44 -0.76 0.62
C TYR A 171 -14.76 -1.99 1.22
N ASP A 172 -14.83 -2.17 2.53
CA ASP A 172 -14.28 -3.32 3.25
C ASP A 172 -14.88 -4.64 2.75
N ARG A 173 -16.21 -4.75 2.66
CA ARG A 173 -16.87 -5.95 2.13
C ARG A 173 -16.41 -6.30 0.72
N ARG A 174 -16.28 -5.30 -0.16
CA ARG A 174 -15.81 -5.51 -1.53
C ARG A 174 -14.39 -6.06 -1.56
N LYS A 175 -13.51 -5.54 -0.70
CA LYS A 175 -12.13 -6.01 -0.58
C LYS A 175 -12.07 -7.45 -0.08
N ARG A 176 -12.84 -7.78 0.94
CA ARG A 176 -12.95 -9.16 1.44
C ARG A 176 -13.38 -10.14 0.36
N VAL A 177 -14.43 -9.81 -0.38
CA VAL A 177 -14.91 -10.66 -1.47
C VAL A 177 -13.88 -10.78 -2.60
N GLN A 178 -13.23 -9.68 -2.97
CA GLN A 178 -12.26 -9.66 -4.07
C GLN A 178 -11.02 -10.53 -3.78
N PHE A 179 -10.59 -10.60 -2.53
CA PHE A 179 -9.35 -11.27 -2.15
C PHE A 179 -9.54 -12.51 -1.27
N GLY A 180 -10.78 -12.89 -0.98
CA GLY A 180 -11.11 -14.16 -0.32
C GLY A 180 -10.92 -14.15 1.20
N TYR A 181 -11.24 -13.00 1.85
CA TYR A 181 -11.24 -12.87 3.32
C TYR A 181 -12.61 -13.18 3.95
#